data_574c352b421f30719445e334dc965c9b
#
_entry.id   574c352b421f30719445e334dc965c9b
#
_cell.length_a   1.000
_cell.length_b   1.000
_cell.length_c   1.000
_cell.angle_alpha   90.00
_cell.angle_beta   90.00
_cell.angle_gamma   90.00
#
_symmetry.space_group_name_H-M   'P 1'
#
loop_
_entity.id
_entity.type
_entity.pdbx_description
1 polymer ?
#
loop_
_entity_poly.entity_id
_entity_poly.type
_entity_poly.pdbx_seq_one_letter_code
_entity_poly.pdbx_strand_id
1 'polypeptide(L)'
;LYHSSFQVRKQALHSLAKCISISGDPTVNEEVLINLYRKLYGSVDNEKFTRMNDFSDFPLYFIQQEFMRAIGQIKDHADYTTPRIVQFLYQQLYYNDNQRNEFDDSPMIVAIIDGLTCTVPHKVDYKMEQVLKHVKQVLPKIVCYLNIDKKMPSYQQIISAACLRFISKLIQYGHIMDNLKDSSIFS
;
A
#
# COMPACT_ATOMS: atom_id res chain seq x y z
N LEU A 1 -4.46 19.81 4.38
CA LEU A 1 -5.05 19.05 3.26
C LEU A 1 -6.20 19.79 2.53
N TYR A 2 -6.63 20.93 3.02
CA TYR A 2 -7.75 21.70 2.42
C TYR A 2 -7.32 22.72 1.35
N HIS A 3 -6.07 22.67 0.90
CA HIS A 3 -5.58 23.55 -0.15
C HIS A 3 -6.24 23.22 -1.49
N SER A 4 -6.57 24.23 -2.32
CA SER A 4 -7.22 24.04 -3.63
C SER A 4 -6.35 23.23 -4.61
N SER A 5 -5.04 23.41 -4.57
CA SER A 5 -4.11 22.68 -5.43
C SER A 5 -3.89 21.24 -4.95
N PHE A 6 -4.17 20.29 -5.82
CA PHE A 6 -3.85 18.86 -5.62
C PHE A 6 -2.36 18.64 -5.33
N GLN A 7 -1.46 19.29 -6.05
CA GLN A 7 -0.03 19.10 -5.88
C GLN A 7 0.45 19.53 -4.49
N VAL A 8 -0.10 20.61 -3.94
CA VAL A 8 0.21 21.05 -2.57
C VAL A 8 -0.29 20.03 -1.55
N ARG A 9 -1.50 19.51 -1.73
CA ARG A 9 -2.06 18.47 -0.85
C ARG A 9 -1.24 17.17 -0.88
N LYS A 10 -0.83 16.73 -2.07
CA LYS A 10 0.06 15.59 -2.27
C LYS A 10 1.39 15.79 -1.54
N GLN A 11 2.06 16.94 -1.78
CA GLN A 11 3.34 17.21 -1.13
C GLN A 11 3.21 17.30 0.39
N ALA A 12 2.12 17.86 0.90
CA ALA A 12 1.84 17.92 2.33
C ALA A 12 1.74 16.53 2.96
N LEU A 13 1.10 15.55 2.28
CA LEU A 13 1.03 14.17 2.76
C LEU A 13 2.40 13.51 2.87
N HIS A 14 3.23 13.62 1.83
CA HIS A 14 4.57 13.06 1.85
C HIS A 14 5.47 13.75 2.88
N SER A 15 5.35 15.08 3.02
CA SER A 15 6.08 15.81 4.06
C SER A 15 5.64 15.39 5.46
N LEU A 16 4.35 15.17 5.69
CA LEU A 16 3.83 14.69 6.97
C LEU A 16 4.34 13.28 7.27
N ALA A 17 4.32 12.35 6.30
CA ALA A 17 4.90 11.01 6.45
C ALA A 17 6.39 11.07 6.83
N LYS A 18 7.14 11.95 6.18
CA LYS A 18 8.56 12.18 6.51
C LYS A 18 8.76 12.78 7.91
N CYS A 19 7.94 13.74 8.32
CA CYS A 19 7.99 14.29 9.68
C CYS A 19 7.70 13.21 10.73
N ILE A 20 6.72 12.34 10.48
CA ILE A 20 6.40 11.18 11.33
C ILE A 20 7.62 10.27 11.47
N SER A 21 8.31 9.95 10.37
CA SER A 21 9.51 9.12 10.38
C SER A 21 10.67 9.74 11.20
N ILE A 22 10.77 11.07 11.23
CA ILE A 22 11.85 11.79 11.94
C ILE A 22 11.54 11.97 13.44
N SER A 23 10.25 11.98 13.84
CA SER A 23 9.83 12.37 15.20
C SER A 23 10.11 11.36 16.31
N GLY A 24 10.70 10.21 16.00
CA GLY A 24 11.29 9.30 16.98
C GLY A 24 10.39 8.24 17.59
N ASP A 25 9.08 8.40 17.57
CA ASP A 25 8.14 7.34 17.95
C ASP A 25 7.13 7.09 16.83
N PRO A 26 7.47 6.20 15.89
CA PRO A 26 6.60 5.90 14.77
C PRO A 26 5.27 5.27 15.20
N THR A 27 5.24 4.57 16.34
CA THR A 27 4.04 3.84 16.79
C THR A 27 2.88 4.76 17.16
N VAL A 28 3.16 5.90 17.76
CA VAL A 28 2.15 6.92 18.10
C VAL A 28 1.76 7.74 16.88
N ASN A 29 2.72 8.04 16.03
CA ASN A 29 2.56 9.01 14.95
C ASN A 29 2.03 8.39 13.64
N GLU A 30 2.25 7.07 13.38
CA GLU A 30 1.67 6.38 12.23
C GLU A 30 0.14 6.40 12.27
N GLU A 31 -0.45 6.36 13.48
CA GLU A 31 -1.89 6.46 13.67
C GLU A 31 -2.47 7.77 13.15
N VAL A 32 -1.70 8.84 13.18
CA VAL A 32 -2.16 10.16 12.70
C VAL A 32 -2.59 10.08 11.24
N LEU A 33 -1.76 9.52 10.35
CA LEU A 33 -2.09 9.38 8.93
C LEU A 33 -3.16 8.32 8.68
N ILE A 34 -3.11 7.19 9.38
CA ILE A 34 -4.12 6.13 9.26
C ILE A 34 -5.49 6.64 9.73
N ASN A 35 -5.55 7.33 10.87
CA ASN A 35 -6.81 7.87 11.38
C ASN A 35 -7.33 9.02 10.52
N LEU A 36 -6.44 9.85 9.99
CA LEU A 36 -6.83 10.89 9.04
C LEU A 36 -7.42 10.26 7.75
N TYR A 37 -6.80 9.22 7.22
CA TYR A 37 -7.35 8.48 6.09
C TYR A 37 -8.73 7.89 6.41
N ARG A 38 -8.88 7.22 7.54
CA ARG A 38 -10.17 6.65 7.97
C ARG A 38 -11.26 7.70 8.12
N LYS A 39 -10.92 8.84 8.69
CA LYS A 39 -11.87 9.97 8.83
C LYS A 39 -12.33 10.52 7.48
N LEU A 40 -11.46 10.53 6.47
CA LEU A 40 -11.77 11.07 5.15
C LEU A 40 -12.46 10.06 4.24
N TYR A 41 -12.05 8.79 4.30
CA TYR A 41 -12.42 7.74 3.33
C TYR A 41 -13.03 6.49 3.99
N GLY A 42 -13.14 6.44 5.30
CA GLY A 42 -13.77 5.33 6.01
C GLY A 42 -15.27 5.24 5.74
N SER A 43 -15.82 4.03 5.84
CA SER A 43 -17.27 3.80 5.75
C SER A 43 -18.00 4.41 6.93
N VAL A 44 -19.22 4.89 6.71
CA VAL A 44 -20.09 5.45 7.76
C VAL A 44 -20.42 4.39 8.82
N ASP A 45 -20.63 3.14 8.40
CA ASP A 45 -21.02 2.04 9.28
C ASP A 45 -19.82 1.50 10.09
N ASN A 46 -18.63 1.54 9.49
CA ASN A 46 -17.40 1.07 10.13
C ASN A 46 -16.18 1.75 9.51
N GLU A 47 -15.60 2.71 10.22
CA GLU A 47 -14.42 3.46 9.77
C GLU A 47 -13.18 2.59 9.44
N LYS A 48 -13.17 1.32 9.88
CA LYS A 48 -12.09 0.39 9.52
C LYS A 48 -12.10 -0.01 8.05
N PHE A 49 -13.28 0.04 7.41
CA PHE A 49 -13.44 -0.25 5.99
C PHE A 49 -13.48 1.05 5.19
N THR A 50 -12.82 1.04 4.05
CA THR A 50 -12.85 2.17 3.12
C THR A 50 -14.18 2.16 2.37
N ARG A 51 -14.76 3.35 2.16
CA ARG A 51 -15.87 3.51 1.22
C ARG A 51 -15.44 3.12 -0.19
N MET A 52 -16.40 2.77 -1.02
CA MET A 52 -16.16 2.59 -2.45
C MET A 52 -15.46 3.81 -3.05
N ASN A 53 -14.63 3.58 -4.06
CA ASN A 53 -13.95 4.65 -4.77
C ASN A 53 -14.97 5.64 -5.34
N ASP A 54 -14.74 6.92 -5.10
CA ASP A 54 -15.58 8.01 -5.60
C ASP A 54 -14.85 8.73 -6.74
N PHE A 55 -15.34 8.53 -7.94
CA PHE A 55 -14.78 9.14 -9.16
C PHE A 55 -15.46 10.47 -9.52
N SER A 56 -16.42 10.98 -8.71
CA SER A 56 -17.03 12.28 -8.92
C SER A 56 -16.06 13.45 -8.69
N ASP A 57 -15.02 13.23 -7.84
CA ASP A 57 -13.95 14.19 -7.56
C ASP A 57 -12.57 13.53 -7.76
N PHE A 58 -12.06 13.56 -8.97
CA PHE A 58 -10.73 13.02 -9.29
C PHE A 58 -9.59 13.58 -8.44
N PRO A 59 -9.51 14.88 -8.12
CA PRO A 59 -8.53 15.40 -7.17
C PRO A 59 -8.55 14.70 -5.81
N LEU A 60 -9.72 14.43 -5.24
CA LEU A 60 -9.84 13.68 -3.98
C LEU A 60 -9.45 12.21 -4.15
N TYR A 61 -9.85 11.58 -5.24
CA TYR A 61 -9.46 10.21 -5.56
C TYR A 61 -7.93 10.06 -5.71
N PHE A 62 -7.26 11.02 -6.36
CA PHE A 62 -5.79 11.03 -6.44
C PHE A 62 -5.13 11.24 -5.07
N ILE A 63 -5.71 12.08 -4.20
CA ILE A 63 -5.21 12.22 -2.82
C ILE A 63 -5.38 10.93 -2.04
N GLN A 64 -6.47 10.19 -2.23
CA GLN A 64 -6.68 8.87 -1.61
C GLN A 64 -5.56 7.89 -1.99
N GLN A 65 -5.16 7.85 -3.26
CA GLN A 65 -4.03 7.05 -3.72
C GLN A 65 -2.70 7.48 -3.07
N GLU A 66 -2.46 8.79 -2.97
CA GLU A 66 -1.24 9.31 -2.35
C GLU A 66 -1.14 9.03 -0.85
N PHE A 67 -2.28 8.86 -0.15
CA PHE A 67 -2.27 8.35 1.23
C PHE A 67 -1.64 6.96 1.32
N MET A 68 -1.97 6.05 0.40
CA MET A 68 -1.40 4.69 0.40
C MET A 68 0.11 4.74 0.23
N ARG A 69 0.60 5.55 -0.72
CA ARG A 69 2.04 5.73 -0.95
C ARG A 69 2.73 6.39 0.23
N ALA A 70 2.14 7.44 0.80
CA ALA A 70 2.72 8.18 1.91
C ALA A 70 2.79 7.32 3.19
N ILE A 71 1.72 6.58 3.52
CA ILE A 71 1.70 5.67 4.68
C ILE A 71 2.77 4.59 4.54
N GLY A 72 2.94 4.00 3.34
CA GLY A 72 3.98 3.01 3.09
C GLY A 72 5.41 3.53 3.25
N GLN A 73 5.62 4.84 3.16
CA GLN A 73 6.93 5.48 3.32
C GLN A 73 7.30 5.77 4.78
N ILE A 74 6.38 5.63 5.73
CA ILE A 74 6.66 5.86 7.15
C ILE A 74 7.63 4.80 7.65
N LYS A 75 8.75 5.26 8.21
CA LYS A 75 9.84 4.45 8.74
C LYS A 75 10.22 4.93 10.13
N ASP A 76 10.78 4.04 10.94
CA ASP A 76 11.46 4.43 12.17
C ASP A 76 12.91 4.90 11.89
N HIS A 77 13.64 5.27 12.95
CA HIS A 77 15.03 5.72 12.84
C HIS A 77 15.99 4.66 12.26
N ALA A 78 15.62 3.39 12.34
CA ALA A 78 16.39 2.29 11.80
C ALA A 78 15.98 1.92 10.36
N ASP A 79 15.16 2.75 9.71
CA ASP A 79 14.58 2.56 8.37
C ASP A 79 13.58 1.38 8.29
N TYR A 80 12.92 1.08 9.42
CA TYR A 80 11.95 0.00 9.51
C TYR A 80 10.50 0.50 9.50
N THR A 81 9.64 -0.27 8.84
CA THR A 81 8.19 -0.06 8.86
C THR A 81 7.57 -0.90 9.99
N THR A 82 6.51 -0.42 10.61
CA THR A 82 5.79 -1.19 11.62
C THR A 82 4.87 -2.24 10.98
N PRO A 83 4.60 -3.37 11.66
CA PRO A 83 3.63 -4.36 11.20
C PRO A 83 2.24 -3.79 10.95
N ARG A 84 1.85 -2.76 11.70
CA ARG A 84 0.56 -2.10 11.60
C ARG A 84 0.35 -1.40 10.27
N ILE A 85 1.37 -0.74 9.74
CA ILE A 85 1.32 -0.12 8.41
C ILE A 85 1.10 -1.20 7.33
N VAL A 86 1.84 -2.31 7.41
CA VAL A 86 1.66 -3.42 6.46
C VAL A 86 0.25 -3.98 6.53
N GLN A 87 -0.27 -4.22 7.75
CA GLN A 87 -1.63 -4.71 7.95
C GLN A 87 -2.68 -3.74 7.42
N PHE A 88 -2.51 -2.44 7.67
CA PHE A 88 -3.43 -1.42 7.15
C PHE A 88 -3.47 -1.43 5.62
N LEU A 89 -2.32 -1.38 4.95
CA LEU A 89 -2.24 -1.40 3.48
C LEU A 89 -2.78 -2.72 2.91
N TYR A 90 -2.50 -3.85 3.57
CA TYR A 90 -3.06 -5.14 3.17
C TYR A 90 -4.59 -5.17 3.29
N GLN A 91 -5.15 -4.60 4.35
CA GLN A 91 -6.60 -4.48 4.50
C GLN A 91 -7.22 -3.63 3.37
N GLN A 92 -6.57 -2.52 2.98
CA GLN A 92 -7.02 -1.71 1.85
C GLN A 92 -7.02 -2.53 0.54
N LEU A 93 -5.98 -3.34 0.30
CA LEU A 93 -5.90 -4.20 -0.88
C LEU A 93 -6.93 -5.35 -0.84
N TYR A 94 -7.18 -5.91 0.34
CA TYR A 94 -8.06 -7.06 0.51
C TYR A 94 -9.54 -6.68 0.37
N TYR A 95 -9.92 -5.54 0.96
CA TYR A 95 -11.31 -5.04 0.99
C TYR A 95 -11.60 -3.98 -0.08
N ASN A 96 -10.67 -3.76 -1.02
CA ASN A 96 -10.93 -2.86 -2.13
C ASN A 96 -12.14 -3.35 -2.93
N ASP A 97 -13.17 -2.52 -3.01
CA ASP A 97 -14.42 -2.82 -3.70
C ASP A 97 -14.70 -1.75 -4.75
N ASN A 98 -14.80 -2.19 -6.00
CA ASN A 98 -15.12 -1.35 -7.15
C ASN A 98 -16.31 -1.90 -7.95
N GLN A 99 -17.07 -2.87 -7.41
CA GLN A 99 -18.12 -3.60 -8.16
C GLN A 99 -19.24 -2.73 -8.72
N ARG A 100 -19.51 -1.57 -8.09
CA ARG A 100 -20.59 -0.66 -8.49
C ARG A 100 -20.09 0.53 -9.31
N ASN A 101 -18.79 0.62 -9.61
CA ASN A 101 -18.23 1.69 -10.40
C ASN A 101 -18.06 1.26 -11.85
N GLU A 102 -18.33 2.18 -12.77
CA GLU A 102 -18.07 2.00 -14.21
C GLU A 102 -16.61 2.27 -14.57
N PHE A 103 -15.87 2.95 -13.69
CA PHE A 103 -14.46 3.30 -13.92
C PHE A 103 -13.54 2.24 -13.34
N ASP A 104 -12.40 2.04 -14.00
CA ASP A 104 -11.33 1.16 -13.57
C ASP A 104 -10.59 1.77 -12.36
N ASP A 105 -10.38 0.98 -11.32
CA ASP A 105 -9.66 1.36 -10.10
C ASP A 105 -8.22 0.83 -10.06
N SER A 106 -7.70 0.34 -11.16
CA SER A 106 -6.31 -0.12 -11.28
C SER A 106 -5.29 0.87 -10.69
N PRO A 107 -5.45 2.22 -10.84
CA PRO A 107 -4.54 3.18 -10.21
C PRO A 107 -4.55 3.12 -8.67
N MET A 108 -5.70 2.80 -8.05
CA MET A 108 -5.80 2.63 -6.59
C MET A 108 -5.11 1.35 -6.13
N ILE A 109 -5.34 0.24 -6.83
CA ILE A 109 -4.65 -1.04 -6.59
C ILE A 109 -3.14 -0.85 -6.68
N VAL A 110 -2.66 -0.18 -7.73
CA VAL A 110 -1.24 0.16 -7.91
C VAL A 110 -0.71 1.00 -6.75
N ALA A 111 -1.44 2.02 -6.32
CA ALA A 111 -1.01 2.88 -5.21
C ALA A 111 -0.85 2.10 -3.90
N ILE A 112 -1.76 1.16 -3.61
CA ILE A 112 -1.67 0.28 -2.44
C ILE A 112 -0.45 -0.65 -2.56
N ILE A 113 -0.24 -1.27 -3.73
CA ILE A 113 0.91 -2.15 -3.97
C ILE A 113 2.24 -1.37 -3.89
N ASP A 114 2.30 -0.14 -4.41
CA ASP A 114 3.46 0.75 -4.27
C ASP A 114 3.75 1.06 -2.79
N GLY A 115 2.71 1.37 -2.00
CA GLY A 115 2.83 1.53 -0.56
C GLY A 115 3.39 0.29 0.13
N LEU A 116 2.84 -0.89 -0.16
CA LEU A 116 3.33 -2.18 0.34
C LEU A 116 4.77 -2.44 -0.10
N THR A 117 5.14 -2.07 -1.32
CA THR A 117 6.52 -2.19 -1.82
C THR A 117 7.49 -1.37 -0.99
N CYS A 118 7.08 -0.19 -0.51
CA CYS A 118 7.89 0.63 0.38
C CYS A 118 8.10 -0.02 1.75
N THR A 119 7.19 -0.89 2.21
CA THR A 119 7.31 -1.55 3.52
C THR A 119 8.29 -2.74 3.53
N VAL A 120 8.73 -3.22 2.38
CA VAL A 120 9.67 -4.36 2.30
C VAL A 120 11.00 -3.97 2.93
N PRO A 121 11.48 -4.67 3.98
CA PRO A 121 12.69 -4.33 4.68
C PRO A 121 13.95 -4.63 3.84
N HIS A 122 14.95 -3.75 3.94
CA HIS A 122 16.23 -3.90 3.23
C HIS A 122 17.16 -4.96 3.84
N LYS A 123 17.02 -5.20 5.15
CA LYS A 123 17.83 -6.15 5.92
C LYS A 123 16.93 -7.01 6.78
N VAL A 124 17.32 -8.25 7.01
CA VAL A 124 16.66 -9.15 7.96
C VAL A 124 17.45 -9.13 9.26
N ASP A 125 16.87 -8.54 10.28
CA ASP A 125 17.29 -8.70 11.65
C ASP A 125 16.12 -9.19 12.51
N TYR A 126 16.38 -9.47 13.78
CA TYR A 126 15.36 -9.99 14.71
C TYR A 126 14.07 -9.13 14.77
N LYS A 127 14.20 -7.80 14.68
CA LYS A 127 13.03 -6.90 14.70
C LYS A 127 12.20 -7.00 13.41
N MET A 128 12.86 -7.35 12.32
CA MET A 128 12.25 -7.43 10.99
C MET A 128 11.46 -8.69 10.73
N GLU A 129 11.69 -9.75 11.49
CA GLU A 129 11.01 -11.03 11.23
C GLU A 129 9.48 -10.89 11.28
N GLN A 130 8.95 -10.11 12.22
CA GLN A 130 7.51 -9.86 12.31
C GLN A 130 6.98 -9.07 11.10
N VAL A 131 7.68 -8.01 10.69
CA VAL A 131 7.30 -7.22 9.51
C VAL A 131 7.34 -8.10 8.27
N LEU A 132 8.41 -8.86 8.10
CA LEU A 132 8.58 -9.77 6.97
C LEU A 132 7.48 -10.83 6.94
N LYS A 133 7.06 -11.37 8.09
CA LYS A 133 5.93 -12.29 8.17
C LYS A 133 4.65 -11.66 7.60
N HIS A 134 4.34 -10.42 7.98
CA HIS A 134 3.17 -9.71 7.44
C HIS A 134 3.32 -9.41 5.94
N VAL A 135 4.51 -9.01 5.50
CA VAL A 135 4.78 -8.77 4.07
C VAL A 135 4.62 -10.06 3.27
N LYS A 136 5.09 -11.21 3.78
CA LYS A 136 4.89 -12.52 3.13
C LYS A 136 3.41 -12.92 3.06
N GLN A 137 2.59 -12.54 4.05
CA GLN A 137 1.14 -12.79 4.01
C GLN A 137 0.42 -12.04 2.87
N VAL A 138 1.00 -10.95 2.37
CA VAL A 138 0.46 -10.19 1.23
C VAL A 138 0.70 -10.91 -0.11
N LEU A 139 1.76 -11.70 -0.22
CA LEU A 139 2.22 -12.30 -1.47
C LEU A 139 1.13 -13.07 -2.24
N PRO A 140 0.31 -13.94 -1.62
CA PRO A 140 -0.75 -14.66 -2.34
C PRO A 140 -1.75 -13.70 -3.02
N LYS A 141 -2.07 -12.56 -2.38
CA LYS A 141 -2.97 -11.57 -2.96
C LYS A 141 -2.32 -10.83 -4.13
N ILE A 142 -1.02 -10.51 -4.04
CA ILE A 142 -0.24 -9.93 -5.15
C ILE A 142 -0.22 -10.86 -6.36
N VAL A 143 0.03 -12.16 -6.13
CA VAL A 143 0.01 -13.18 -7.20
C VAL A 143 -1.39 -13.31 -7.80
N CYS A 144 -2.43 -13.24 -6.99
CA CYS A 144 -3.82 -13.23 -7.47
C CYS A 144 -4.06 -12.05 -8.43
N TYR A 145 -3.67 -10.82 -8.07
CA TYR A 145 -3.78 -9.65 -8.93
C TYR A 145 -2.96 -9.78 -10.22
N LEU A 146 -1.74 -10.31 -10.13
CA LEU A 146 -0.91 -10.57 -11.32
C LEU A 146 -1.60 -11.55 -12.28
N ASN A 147 -2.21 -12.61 -11.76
CA ASN A 147 -2.91 -13.61 -12.58
C ASN A 147 -4.23 -13.06 -13.16
N ILE A 148 -4.94 -12.20 -12.43
CA ILE A 148 -6.12 -11.49 -12.95
C ILE A 148 -5.71 -10.57 -14.09
N ASP A 149 -4.67 -9.76 -13.89
CA ASP A 149 -4.21 -8.79 -14.89
C ASP A 149 -3.62 -9.45 -16.15
N LYS A 150 -3.09 -10.68 -16.04
CA LYS A 150 -2.73 -11.49 -17.21
C LYS A 150 -3.94 -11.90 -18.05
N LYS A 151 -5.09 -12.17 -17.43
CA LYS A 151 -6.32 -12.63 -18.10
C LYS A 151 -7.20 -11.47 -18.57
N MET A 152 -7.24 -10.41 -17.79
CA MET A 152 -8.00 -9.18 -18.03
C MET A 152 -7.05 -7.99 -17.81
N PRO A 153 -6.27 -7.61 -18.83
CA PRO A 153 -5.22 -6.62 -18.67
C PRO A 153 -5.75 -5.24 -18.29
N SER A 154 -5.21 -4.66 -17.24
CA SER A 154 -5.36 -3.23 -16.94
C SER A 154 -4.67 -2.39 -18.02
N TYR A 155 -5.06 -1.11 -18.11
CA TYR A 155 -4.43 -0.21 -19.06
C TYR A 155 -2.90 -0.21 -18.88
N GLN A 156 -2.18 -0.48 -19.95
CA GLN A 156 -0.71 -0.64 -19.95
C GLN A 156 -0.16 -1.66 -18.95
N GLN A 157 -0.99 -2.59 -18.47
CA GLN A 157 -0.61 -3.62 -17.48
C GLN A 157 0.02 -3.03 -16.20
N ILE A 158 -0.51 -1.90 -15.74
CA ILE A 158 0.04 -1.18 -14.58
C ILE A 158 -0.01 -2.02 -13.30
N ILE A 159 -1.03 -2.88 -13.13
CA ILE A 159 -1.15 -3.79 -11.99
C ILE A 159 -0.03 -4.84 -12.05
N SER A 160 0.18 -5.50 -13.20
CA SER A 160 1.27 -6.46 -13.39
C SER A 160 2.63 -5.83 -13.09
N ALA A 161 2.87 -4.62 -13.58
CA ALA A 161 4.11 -3.89 -13.32
C ALA A 161 4.31 -3.61 -11.82
N ALA A 162 3.26 -3.22 -11.10
CA ALA A 162 3.33 -2.99 -9.65
C ALA A 162 3.58 -4.30 -8.87
N CYS A 163 2.87 -5.37 -9.23
CA CYS A 163 3.07 -6.70 -8.62
C CYS A 163 4.51 -7.20 -8.81
N LEU A 164 5.05 -7.07 -10.03
CA LEU A 164 6.42 -7.47 -10.32
C LEU A 164 7.44 -6.63 -9.57
N ARG A 165 7.23 -5.32 -9.40
CA ARG A 165 8.10 -4.47 -8.55
C ARG A 165 8.12 -4.96 -7.11
N PHE A 166 6.96 -5.30 -6.53
CA PHE A 166 6.87 -5.84 -5.17
C PHE A 166 7.63 -7.16 -5.04
N ILE A 167 7.38 -8.13 -5.95
CA ILE A 167 8.04 -9.44 -5.95
C ILE A 167 9.56 -9.28 -6.16
N SER A 168 9.99 -8.45 -7.11
CA SER A 168 11.41 -8.19 -7.38
C SER A 168 12.13 -7.64 -6.16
N LYS A 169 11.47 -6.77 -5.38
CA LYS A 169 12.06 -6.22 -4.16
C LYS A 169 12.21 -7.29 -3.07
N LEU A 170 11.26 -8.21 -2.93
CA LEU A 170 11.37 -9.35 -2.02
C LEU A 170 12.52 -10.29 -2.42
N ILE A 171 12.71 -10.52 -3.72
CA ILE A 171 13.82 -11.34 -4.24
C ILE A 171 15.16 -10.64 -4.00
N GLN A 172 15.25 -9.35 -4.34
CA GLN A 172 16.46 -8.55 -4.18
C GLN A 172 17.01 -8.58 -2.75
N TYR A 173 16.14 -8.59 -1.76
CA TYR A 173 16.53 -8.65 -0.35
C TYR A 173 16.60 -10.07 0.23
N GLY A 174 16.53 -11.11 -0.61
CA GLY A 174 16.69 -12.50 -0.20
C GLY A 174 15.53 -13.10 0.58
N HIS A 175 14.35 -12.45 0.55
CA HIS A 175 13.22 -12.87 1.39
C HIS A 175 12.41 -14.06 0.86
N ILE A 176 12.61 -14.50 -0.40
CA ILE A 176 11.77 -15.52 -1.05
C ILE A 176 12.59 -16.62 -1.75
N MET A 177 13.93 -16.62 -1.68
CA MET A 177 14.77 -17.53 -2.50
C MET A 177 14.42 -19.02 -2.36
N ASP A 178 13.97 -19.49 -1.19
CA ASP A 178 13.70 -20.91 -0.94
C ASP A 178 12.29 -21.35 -1.37
N ASN A 179 11.31 -20.45 -1.40
CA ASN A 179 9.91 -20.79 -1.67
C ASN A 179 9.51 -20.70 -3.16
N LEU A 180 10.32 -20.09 -4.01
CA LEU A 180 10.04 -19.98 -5.45
C LEU A 180 10.34 -21.26 -6.22
N LYS A 181 11.15 -22.16 -5.65
CA LYS A 181 11.47 -23.45 -6.27
C LYS A 181 10.32 -24.46 -6.21
N ASP A 182 9.43 -24.32 -5.21
CA ASP A 182 8.34 -25.26 -4.94
C ASP A 182 6.96 -24.77 -5.39
N SER A 183 6.86 -23.56 -5.91
CA SER A 183 5.55 -22.99 -6.21
C SER A 183 5.27 -22.92 -7.71
N SER A 184 4.18 -23.58 -8.11
CA SER A 184 3.45 -23.39 -9.37
C SER A 184 2.94 -21.95 -9.59
N ILE A 185 3.60 -20.95 -8.97
CA ILE A 185 3.21 -19.53 -9.01
C ILE A 185 3.42 -18.94 -10.41
N PHE A 186 4.27 -19.56 -11.23
CA PHE A 186 4.62 -19.09 -12.59
C PHE A 186 4.19 -20.04 -13.71
N SER A 187 3.43 -21.08 -13.40
CA SER A 187 2.86 -22.01 -14.40
C SER A 187 1.53 -21.51 -14.99
#